data_8c5c83969d4b1bd20f6802f7c1d11619
#
_entry.id   8c5c83969d4b1bd20f6802f7c1d11619
#
_cell.length_a   1.000
_cell.length_b   1.000
_cell.length_c   1.000
_cell.angle_alpha   90.00
_cell.angle_beta   90.00
_cell.angle_gamma   90.00
#
_symmetry.space_group_name_H-M   'P 1'
#
loop_
_entity.id
_entity.type
_entity.pdbx_description
1 polymer ?
#
loop_
_entity_poly.entity_id
_entity_poly.type
_entity_poly.pdbx_seq_one_letter_code
_entity_poly.pdbx_strand_id
1 'polypeptide(L)'
;MTKVKIITDSTARLTPEEVAQYDISVVPLTVMIDGTVYHDGVSITPSEFIEKMAASKNLPTTSQPSLGAFTEVYETVPEDVEVLSLHLTHHLSGTVQAAEQAARLVPHDIVVCDSNYIDRALAAQVLVAGRMAQAGATRDEILAE
;
A
#
# COMPACT_ATOMS: atom_id res chain seq x y z
N MET A 1 10.22 -19.62 12.68
CA MET A 1 8.89 -19.07 12.41
C MET A 1 8.96 -18.18 11.19
N THR A 2 8.29 -18.53 10.12
CA THR A 2 8.22 -17.67 8.94
C THR A 2 7.44 -16.42 9.32
N LYS A 3 8.05 -15.28 9.15
CA LYS A 3 7.35 -14.02 9.37
C LYS A 3 6.75 -13.55 8.05
N VAL A 4 5.59 -12.97 8.13
CA VAL A 4 4.92 -12.37 6.97
C VAL A 4 4.85 -10.86 7.17
N LYS A 5 5.44 -10.10 6.26
CA LYS A 5 5.33 -8.65 6.21
C LYS A 5 4.15 -8.26 5.34
N ILE A 6 3.27 -7.42 5.88
CA ILE A 6 2.12 -6.88 5.14
C ILE A 6 2.50 -5.50 4.59
N ILE A 7 2.28 -5.35 3.28
CA ILE A 7 2.48 -4.08 2.56
C ILE A 7 1.17 -3.74 1.86
N THR A 8 0.81 -2.47 1.88
CA THR A 8 -0.37 -1.94 1.19
C THR A 8 -0.05 -0.59 0.56
N ASP A 9 -1.03 0.04 -0.01
CA ASP A 9 -0.92 1.40 -0.56
C ASP A 9 -1.73 2.43 0.25
N SER A 10 -1.52 3.70 -0.06
CA SER A 10 -2.12 4.81 0.69
C SER A 10 -3.65 4.91 0.57
N THR A 11 -4.26 4.23 -0.41
CA THR A 11 -5.73 4.24 -0.54
C THR A 11 -6.43 3.46 0.57
N ALA A 12 -5.72 2.62 1.32
CA ALA A 12 -6.28 1.93 2.48
C ALA A 12 -6.69 2.86 3.61
N ARG A 13 -6.15 4.09 3.65
CA ARG A 13 -6.47 5.08 4.69
C ARG A 13 -6.26 4.57 6.11
N LEU A 14 -5.16 3.85 6.30
CA LEU A 14 -4.78 3.38 7.63
C LEU A 14 -4.37 4.55 8.53
N THR A 15 -4.73 4.47 9.81
CA THR A 15 -4.23 5.41 10.80
C THR A 15 -2.77 5.09 11.15
N PRO A 16 -1.98 6.09 11.67
CA PRO A 16 -0.63 5.82 12.14
C PRO A 16 -0.57 4.72 13.21
N GLU A 17 -1.59 4.65 14.06
CA GLU A 17 -1.71 3.62 15.10
C GLU A 17 -1.90 2.22 14.51
N GLU A 18 -2.76 2.08 13.50
CA GLU A 18 -2.98 0.82 12.78
C GLU A 18 -1.70 0.35 12.08
N VAL A 19 -0.99 1.26 11.42
CA VAL A 19 0.30 0.99 10.76
C VAL A 19 1.32 0.48 11.78
N ALA A 20 1.46 1.16 12.90
CA ALA A 20 2.42 0.80 13.94
C ALA A 20 2.06 -0.52 14.64
N GLN A 21 0.76 -0.73 14.91
CA GLN A 21 0.30 -1.91 15.64
C GLN A 21 0.65 -3.22 14.92
N TYR A 22 0.57 -3.25 13.61
CA TYR A 22 0.78 -4.47 12.80
C TYR A 22 2.05 -4.41 11.95
N ASP A 23 2.90 -3.41 12.16
CA ASP A 23 4.13 -3.21 11.38
C ASP A 23 3.86 -3.24 9.86
N ILE A 24 2.83 -2.54 9.43
CA ILE A 24 2.45 -2.45 8.02
C ILE A 24 3.30 -1.39 7.32
N SER A 25 3.76 -1.68 6.10
CA SER A 25 4.37 -0.66 5.23
C SER A 25 3.35 -0.17 4.21
N VAL A 26 3.33 1.14 3.99
CA VAL A 26 2.39 1.80 3.07
C VAL A 26 3.17 2.43 1.92
N VAL A 27 2.86 2.04 0.69
CA VAL A 27 3.42 2.66 -0.51
C VAL A 27 2.51 3.80 -0.94
N PRO A 28 2.99 5.04 -0.99
CA PRO A 28 2.13 6.18 -1.31
C PRO A 28 1.83 6.27 -2.81
N LEU A 29 0.56 6.53 -3.15
CA LEU A 29 0.21 7.03 -4.47
C LEU A 29 0.71 8.48 -4.61
N THR A 30 0.85 8.95 -5.84
CA THR A 30 1.12 10.36 -6.11
C THR A 30 -0.16 11.13 -6.36
N VAL A 31 -0.19 12.37 -5.89
CA VAL A 31 -1.28 13.31 -6.11
C VAL A 31 -0.71 14.55 -6.76
N MET A 32 -1.34 15.03 -7.83
CA MET A 32 -0.95 16.28 -8.48
C MET A 32 -2.07 17.32 -8.33
N ILE A 33 -1.72 18.47 -7.80
CA ILE A 33 -2.61 19.61 -7.61
C ILE A 33 -1.94 20.83 -8.21
N ASP A 34 -2.56 21.44 -9.21
CA ASP A 34 -2.05 22.63 -9.92
C ASP A 34 -0.55 22.53 -10.31
N GLY A 35 -0.14 21.36 -10.84
CA GLY A 35 1.21 21.11 -11.29
C GLY A 35 2.23 20.73 -10.21
N THR A 36 1.82 20.71 -8.93
CA THR A 36 2.67 20.23 -7.83
C THR A 36 2.35 18.78 -7.52
N VAL A 37 3.41 17.97 -7.42
CA VAL A 37 3.32 16.54 -7.10
C VAL A 37 3.53 16.32 -5.61
N TYR A 38 2.63 15.57 -5.01
CA TYR A 38 2.68 15.16 -3.60
C TYR A 38 2.64 13.63 -3.49
N HIS A 39 3.18 13.11 -2.39
CA HIS A 39 3.02 11.71 -2.01
C HIS A 39 1.93 11.61 -0.94
N ASP A 40 0.86 10.86 -1.27
CA ASP A 40 -0.33 10.74 -0.43
C ASP A 40 -0.01 10.17 0.96
N GLY A 41 -0.36 10.92 1.99
CA GLY A 41 -0.07 10.58 3.38
C GLY A 41 1.37 10.81 3.84
N VAL A 42 2.27 11.25 2.94
CA VAL A 42 3.68 11.54 3.25
C VAL A 42 3.96 13.04 3.16
N SER A 43 3.77 13.65 1.99
CA SER A 43 3.99 15.08 1.78
C SER A 43 2.70 15.90 1.70
N ILE A 44 1.56 15.26 1.84
CA ILE A 44 0.23 15.89 1.94
C ILE A 44 -0.66 15.05 2.85
N THR A 45 -1.31 15.70 3.83
CA THR A 45 -2.32 15.07 4.67
C THR A 45 -3.70 15.11 4.01
N PRO A 46 -4.66 14.28 4.43
CA PRO A 46 -6.04 14.36 3.93
C PRO A 46 -6.67 15.74 4.09
N SER A 47 -6.43 16.43 5.21
CA SER A 47 -6.93 17.78 5.45
C SER A 47 -6.32 18.80 4.50
N GLU A 48 -4.99 18.77 4.32
CA GLU A 48 -4.27 19.62 3.35
C GLU A 48 -4.73 19.36 1.91
N PHE A 49 -5.00 18.10 1.57
CA PHE A 49 -5.54 17.75 0.25
C PHE A 49 -6.89 18.42 0.00
N ILE A 50 -7.82 18.37 0.96
CA ILE A 50 -9.14 18.99 0.86
C ILE A 50 -9.00 20.52 0.71
N GLU A 51 -8.16 21.15 1.52
CA GLU A 51 -7.92 22.60 1.45
C GLU A 51 -7.34 23.01 0.09
N LYS A 52 -6.33 22.30 -0.37
CA LYS A 52 -5.69 22.59 -1.67
C LYS A 52 -6.63 22.32 -2.84
N MET A 53 -7.41 21.26 -2.78
CA MET A 53 -8.42 20.93 -3.78
C MET A 53 -9.49 22.04 -3.88
N ALA A 54 -9.98 22.53 -2.73
CA ALA A 54 -10.97 23.62 -2.70
C ALA A 54 -10.43 24.93 -3.26
N ALA A 55 -9.13 25.20 -3.09
CA ALA A 55 -8.46 26.39 -3.61
C ALA A 55 -7.97 26.24 -5.07
N SER A 56 -7.97 25.02 -5.59
CA SER A 56 -7.47 24.72 -6.95
C SER A 56 -8.47 25.12 -8.02
N LYS A 57 -7.94 25.54 -9.17
CA LYS A 57 -8.74 25.83 -10.37
C LYS A 57 -9.08 24.57 -11.16
N ASN A 58 -8.29 23.52 -11.00
CA ASN A 58 -8.42 22.25 -11.72
C ASN A 58 -8.64 21.11 -10.72
N LEU A 59 -9.28 20.04 -11.18
CA LEU A 59 -9.40 18.85 -10.37
C LEU A 59 -8.02 18.21 -10.14
N PRO A 60 -7.71 17.80 -8.91
CA PRO A 60 -6.53 17.01 -8.64
C PRO A 60 -6.53 15.71 -9.42
N THR A 61 -5.36 15.21 -9.77
CA THR A 61 -5.16 13.90 -10.37
C THR A 61 -4.35 13.01 -9.47
N THR A 62 -4.56 11.71 -9.54
CA THR A 62 -3.78 10.72 -8.81
C THR A 62 -3.08 9.79 -9.79
N SER A 63 -1.94 9.26 -9.40
CA SER A 63 -1.19 8.25 -10.15
C SER A 63 -0.80 7.11 -9.22
N GLN A 64 -0.73 5.90 -9.78
CA GLN A 64 -0.19 4.74 -9.08
C GLN A 64 1.24 5.02 -8.60
N PRO A 65 1.71 4.32 -7.54
CA PRO A 65 3.10 4.38 -7.13
C PRO A 65 4.03 3.96 -8.28
N SER A 66 5.21 4.57 -8.34
CA SER A 66 6.24 4.16 -9.30
C SER A 66 6.81 2.78 -8.95
N LEU A 67 7.44 2.13 -9.93
CA LEU A 67 8.21 0.89 -9.68
C LEU A 67 9.28 1.13 -8.62
N GLY A 68 9.97 2.28 -8.67
CA GLY A 68 10.98 2.65 -7.67
C GLY A 68 10.42 2.75 -6.27
N ALA A 69 9.24 3.34 -6.10
CA ALA A 69 8.58 3.42 -4.79
C ALA A 69 8.28 2.04 -4.20
N PHE A 70 7.85 1.09 -5.02
CA PHE A 70 7.64 -0.29 -4.60
C PHE A 70 8.94 -1.02 -4.28
N THR A 71 9.94 -0.94 -5.16
CA THR A 71 11.23 -1.62 -4.92
C THR A 71 11.92 -1.09 -3.66
N GLU A 72 11.90 0.21 -3.41
CA GLU A 72 12.43 0.80 -2.17
C GLU A 72 11.78 0.17 -0.92
N VAL A 73 10.45 0.04 -0.91
CA VAL A 73 9.74 -0.55 0.23
C VAL A 73 10.04 -2.05 0.33
N TYR A 74 10.05 -2.78 -0.77
CA TYR A 74 10.35 -4.22 -0.76
C TYR A 74 11.76 -4.52 -0.26
N GLU A 75 12.74 -3.71 -0.66
CA GLU A 75 14.15 -3.85 -0.22
C GLU A 75 14.37 -3.55 1.26
N THR A 76 13.43 -2.89 1.95
CA THR A 76 13.50 -2.70 3.41
C THR A 76 13.18 -3.97 4.18
N VAL A 77 12.54 -4.95 3.56
CA VAL A 77 12.15 -6.21 4.20
C VAL A 77 13.34 -7.18 4.16
N PRO A 78 13.67 -7.89 5.25
CA PRO A 78 14.68 -8.94 5.20
C PRO A 78 14.31 -10.03 4.18
N GLU A 79 15.32 -10.56 3.45
CA GLU A 79 15.08 -11.54 2.37
C GLU A 79 14.49 -12.88 2.86
N ASP A 80 14.62 -13.19 4.15
CA ASP A 80 14.07 -14.38 4.78
C ASP A 80 12.62 -14.19 5.29
N VAL A 81 12.03 -13.01 5.05
CA VAL A 81 10.65 -12.68 5.41
C VAL A 81 9.77 -12.74 4.17
N GLU A 82 8.69 -13.51 4.24
CA GLU A 82 7.67 -13.52 3.18
C GLU A 82 6.88 -12.21 3.16
N VAL A 83 6.56 -11.73 1.98
CA VAL A 83 5.79 -10.48 1.80
C VAL A 83 4.42 -10.79 1.20
N LEU A 84 3.38 -10.23 1.79
CA LEU A 84 2.06 -10.09 1.20
C LEU A 84 1.82 -8.61 0.91
N SER A 85 1.76 -8.27 -0.38
CA SER A 85 1.54 -6.91 -0.87
C SER A 85 0.10 -6.79 -1.38
N LEU A 86 -0.77 -6.18 -0.58
CA LEU A 86 -2.22 -6.16 -0.77
C LEU A 86 -2.68 -4.75 -1.15
N HIS A 87 -3.28 -4.61 -2.33
CA HIS A 87 -3.52 -3.31 -2.95
C HIS A 87 -4.95 -3.10 -3.41
N LEU A 88 -5.26 -1.82 -3.72
CA LEU A 88 -6.57 -1.43 -4.27
C LEU A 88 -6.84 -2.16 -5.59
N THR A 89 -8.12 -2.25 -5.90
CA THR A 89 -8.63 -2.96 -7.06
C THR A 89 -8.00 -2.51 -8.39
N HIS A 90 -7.66 -3.47 -9.22
CA HIS A 90 -7.15 -3.23 -10.58
C HIS A 90 -8.16 -2.52 -11.50
N HIS A 91 -9.44 -2.54 -11.15
CA HIS A 91 -10.48 -1.83 -11.91
C HIS A 91 -10.36 -0.30 -11.81
N LEU A 92 -9.69 0.22 -10.78
CA LEU A 92 -9.52 1.66 -10.56
C LEU A 92 -8.09 2.14 -10.81
N SER A 93 -7.08 1.27 -10.71
CA SER A 93 -5.68 1.69 -10.77
C SER A 93 -4.76 0.56 -11.24
N GLY A 94 -3.67 0.93 -11.87
CA GLY A 94 -2.57 0.01 -12.21
C GLY A 94 -1.63 -0.32 -11.05
N THR A 95 -2.00 -0.02 -9.81
CA THR A 95 -1.15 -0.25 -8.62
C THR A 95 -0.76 -1.72 -8.44
N VAL A 96 -1.70 -2.66 -8.57
CA VAL A 96 -1.42 -4.10 -8.50
C VAL A 96 -0.39 -4.51 -9.56
N GLN A 97 -0.55 -4.05 -10.80
CA GLN A 97 0.38 -4.36 -11.88
C GLN A 97 1.77 -3.78 -11.63
N ALA A 98 1.86 -2.55 -11.11
CA ALA A 98 3.12 -1.93 -10.74
C ALA A 98 3.81 -2.71 -9.60
N ALA A 99 3.06 -3.14 -8.60
CA ALA A 99 3.55 -3.98 -7.50
C ALA A 99 4.09 -5.33 -8.00
N GLU A 100 3.37 -5.99 -8.92
CA GLU A 100 3.80 -7.25 -9.53
C GLU A 100 5.08 -7.10 -10.36
N GLN A 101 5.20 -6.02 -11.12
CA GLN A 101 6.42 -5.73 -11.88
C GLN A 101 7.59 -5.46 -10.94
N ALA A 102 7.40 -4.67 -9.90
CA ALA A 102 8.42 -4.37 -8.90
C ALA A 102 8.87 -5.64 -8.14
N ALA A 103 7.93 -6.52 -7.80
CA ALA A 103 8.24 -7.79 -7.13
C ALA A 103 9.19 -8.69 -7.93
N ARG A 104 9.17 -8.59 -9.25
CA ARG A 104 10.09 -9.34 -10.13
C ARG A 104 11.50 -8.74 -10.20
N LEU A 105 11.68 -7.51 -9.71
CA LEU A 105 12.96 -6.79 -9.77
C LEU A 105 13.81 -6.98 -8.53
N VAL A 106 13.25 -7.55 -7.47
CA VAL A 106 13.92 -7.74 -6.17
C VAL A 106 14.00 -9.23 -5.81
N PRO A 107 15.02 -9.65 -5.02
CA PRO A 107 15.23 -11.07 -4.67
C PRO A 107 14.31 -11.55 -3.52
N HIS A 108 13.23 -10.85 -3.25
CA HIS A 108 12.32 -11.12 -2.13
C HIS A 108 11.17 -12.06 -2.55
N ASP A 109 10.69 -12.86 -1.61
CA ASP A 109 9.51 -13.70 -1.79
C ASP A 109 8.22 -12.89 -1.57
N ILE A 110 7.70 -12.33 -2.65
CA ILE A 110 6.57 -11.41 -2.63
C ILE A 110 5.38 -12.01 -3.37
N VAL A 111 4.24 -12.08 -2.72
CA VAL A 111 2.95 -12.31 -3.34
C VAL A 111 2.18 -11.00 -3.36
N VAL A 112 1.77 -10.60 -4.55
CA VAL A 112 0.92 -9.43 -4.76
C VAL A 112 -0.53 -9.88 -4.88
N CYS A 113 -1.41 -9.27 -4.12
CA CYS A 113 -2.83 -9.59 -4.08
C CYS A 113 -3.67 -8.36 -4.42
N ASP A 114 -4.61 -8.54 -5.34
CA ASP A 114 -5.66 -7.57 -5.62
C ASP A 114 -6.79 -7.75 -4.60
N SER A 115 -7.04 -6.73 -3.79
CA SER A 115 -8.11 -6.77 -2.80
C SER A 115 -9.51 -6.74 -3.40
N ASN A 116 -9.65 -6.30 -4.64
CA ASN A 116 -10.91 -5.94 -5.31
C ASN A 116 -11.68 -4.78 -4.62
N TYR A 117 -11.06 -4.09 -3.68
CA TYR A 117 -11.63 -2.99 -2.91
C TYR A 117 -10.69 -1.79 -2.84
N ILE A 118 -11.15 -0.73 -2.21
CA ILE A 118 -10.40 0.50 -1.94
C ILE A 118 -10.82 1.04 -0.57
N ASP A 119 -10.06 2.01 -0.05
CA ASP A 119 -10.38 2.75 1.17
C ASP A 119 -10.52 1.81 2.39
N ARG A 120 -11.46 2.06 3.27
CA ARG A 120 -11.61 1.28 4.52
C ARG A 120 -12.00 -0.18 4.29
N ALA A 121 -12.55 -0.54 3.14
CA ALA A 121 -12.75 -1.94 2.76
C ALA A 121 -11.42 -2.65 2.47
N LEU A 122 -10.48 -1.97 1.81
CA LEU A 122 -9.09 -2.46 1.69
C LEU A 122 -8.43 -2.51 3.07
N ALA A 123 -8.58 -1.48 3.88
CA ALA A 123 -8.03 -1.44 5.23
C ALA A 123 -8.49 -2.63 6.09
N ALA A 124 -9.76 -3.01 6.00
CA ALA A 124 -10.29 -4.14 6.74
C ALA A 124 -9.53 -5.44 6.42
N GLN A 125 -9.26 -5.70 5.15
CA GLN A 125 -8.47 -6.86 4.71
C GLN A 125 -7.01 -6.76 5.20
N VAL A 126 -6.40 -5.59 5.06
CA VAL A 126 -5.02 -5.36 5.50
C VAL A 126 -4.86 -5.57 7.01
N LEU A 127 -5.82 -5.10 7.80
CA LEU A 127 -5.79 -5.26 9.27
C LEU A 127 -6.01 -6.71 9.69
N VAL A 128 -6.88 -7.45 9.01
CA VAL A 128 -7.03 -8.90 9.23
C VAL A 128 -5.72 -9.61 8.92
N ALA A 129 -5.12 -9.33 7.77
CA ALA A 129 -3.83 -9.91 7.38
C ALA A 129 -2.72 -9.59 8.40
N GLY A 130 -2.64 -8.34 8.85
CA GLY A 130 -1.66 -7.91 9.87
C GLY A 130 -1.84 -8.63 11.21
N ARG A 131 -3.08 -8.77 11.68
CA ARG A 131 -3.40 -9.51 12.90
C ARG A 131 -3.03 -10.98 12.78
N MET A 132 -3.36 -11.62 11.66
CA MET A 132 -3.02 -13.02 11.42
C MET A 132 -1.51 -13.22 11.36
N ALA A 133 -0.78 -12.34 10.67
CA ALA A 133 0.68 -12.39 10.61
C ALA A 133 1.31 -12.27 12.00
N GLN A 134 0.83 -11.38 12.85
CA GLN A 134 1.29 -11.27 14.25
C GLN A 134 0.99 -12.51 15.08
N ALA A 135 -0.12 -13.18 14.80
CA ALA A 135 -0.50 -14.43 15.48
C ALA A 135 0.31 -15.65 14.97
N GLY A 136 1.20 -15.46 13.99
CA GLY A 136 2.05 -16.51 13.47
C GLY A 136 1.45 -17.31 12.31
N ALA A 137 0.37 -16.83 11.69
CA ALA A 137 -0.20 -17.46 10.51
C ALA A 137 0.79 -17.41 9.33
N THR A 138 0.75 -18.44 8.50
CA THR A 138 1.49 -18.47 7.23
C THR A 138 0.82 -17.55 6.20
N ARG A 139 1.58 -17.17 5.17
CA ARG A 139 1.04 -16.38 4.08
C ARG A 139 -0.14 -17.09 3.38
N ASP A 140 -0.04 -18.41 3.20
CA ASP A 140 -1.11 -19.18 2.57
C ASP A 140 -2.40 -19.20 3.42
N GLU A 141 -2.27 -19.28 4.74
CA GLU A 141 -3.42 -19.17 5.65
C GLU A 141 -4.06 -17.78 5.58
N ILE A 142 -3.27 -16.73 5.48
CA ILE A 142 -3.77 -15.35 5.34
C ILE A 142 -4.50 -15.19 4.00
N LEU A 143 -3.94 -15.70 2.91
CA LEU A 143 -4.54 -15.62 1.58
C LEU A 143 -5.85 -16.43 1.45
N ALA A 144 -6.06 -17.43 2.29
CA ALA A 144 -7.26 -18.26 2.29
C ALA A 144 -8.46 -17.61 3.00
N GLU A 145 -8.22 -16.57 3.83
CA GLU A 145 -9.26 -15.84 4.56
C GLU A 145 -9.94 -14.77 3.71
#